data_e8fa7e32f1fa580cc8224d161907fd84
#
_entry.id   e8fa7e32f1fa580cc8224d161907fd84
#
_cell.length_a   1.000
_cell.length_b   1.000
_cell.length_c   1.000
_cell.angle_alpha   90.00
_cell.angle_beta   90.00
_cell.angle_gamma   90.00
#
_symmetry.space_group_name_H-M   'P 1'
#
loop_
_entity.id
_entity.type
_entity.pdbx_description
1 polymer ?
#
loop_
_entity_poly.entity_id
_entity_poly.type
_entity_poly.pdbx_seq_one_letter_code
_entity_poly.pdbx_strand_id
1 'polypeptide(L)'
;MKNAFKDALKAGRPQIGLWLGLANSYSAELLAGAGFDWLLIDGEHAPNNVQTVLTQLQAIAPYPSQPVVRPSWNDPVQIKQLLDVGAQTLLIPMVQNADEARNGVAATRYPPAGIRGVGSALARASRWNRIPDYLHQANDAMCVLVQIETREAMSNLASILDVDGIDGVFIGPADLSADMGFAGNPQHPEVQAAIENAIVQIRAAGKAPGILMANEALAKRYLELGALFVAVGVDTTLLARGAEALAARFGAEKKLSGASGVY
;
A
#
# COMPACT_ATOMS: atom_id res chain seq x y z
N MET A 1 3.55 -16.69 -13.75
CA MET A 1 3.39 -15.21 -13.54
C MET A 1 4.50 -14.74 -12.60
N LYS A 2 4.91 -13.45 -12.71
CA LYS A 2 5.96 -12.88 -11.87
C LYS A 2 5.42 -11.62 -11.17
N ASN A 3 5.80 -11.42 -9.89
CA ASN A 3 5.53 -10.20 -9.14
C ASN A 3 6.87 -9.68 -8.61
N ALA A 4 7.44 -8.69 -9.30
CA ALA A 4 8.78 -8.19 -9.01
C ALA A 4 8.87 -7.51 -7.64
N PHE A 5 7.80 -6.87 -7.17
CA PHE A 5 7.72 -6.27 -5.85
C PHE A 5 7.76 -7.36 -4.75
N LYS A 6 6.94 -8.41 -4.87
CA LYS A 6 6.97 -9.57 -3.97
C LYS A 6 8.36 -10.21 -3.91
N ASP A 7 8.99 -10.40 -5.08
CA ASP A 7 10.34 -10.97 -5.18
C ASP A 7 11.39 -10.08 -4.50
N ALA A 8 11.25 -8.75 -4.62
CA ALA A 8 12.13 -7.80 -3.94
C ALA A 8 11.99 -7.87 -2.42
N LEU A 9 10.75 -7.89 -1.91
CA LEU A 9 10.49 -8.02 -0.47
C LEU A 9 11.05 -9.33 0.10
N LYS A 10 10.82 -10.46 -0.58
CA LYS A 10 11.37 -11.76 -0.19
C LYS A 10 12.90 -11.79 -0.18
N ALA A 11 13.52 -11.06 -1.10
CA ALA A 11 14.98 -10.91 -1.15
C ALA A 11 15.53 -9.90 -0.12
N GLY A 12 14.68 -9.28 0.70
CA GLY A 12 15.08 -8.28 1.69
C GLY A 12 15.58 -6.97 1.06
N ARG A 13 15.21 -6.67 -0.18
CA ARG A 13 15.61 -5.43 -0.86
C ARG A 13 14.62 -4.31 -0.56
N PRO A 14 15.05 -3.20 0.05
CA PRO A 14 14.22 -2.04 0.28
C PRO A 14 13.60 -1.50 -1.02
N GLN A 15 12.35 -1.08 -0.95
CA GLN A 15 11.57 -0.52 -2.05
C GLN A 15 11.06 0.86 -1.64
N ILE A 16 11.39 1.88 -2.40
CA ILE A 16 10.95 3.25 -2.15
C ILE A 16 9.73 3.54 -3.02
N GLY A 17 8.68 4.05 -2.41
CA GLY A 17 7.39 4.26 -3.08
C GLY A 17 6.81 5.64 -2.93
N LEU A 18 5.74 5.86 -3.69
CA LEU A 18 4.93 7.07 -3.64
C LEU A 18 3.44 6.72 -3.60
N TRP A 19 2.65 7.53 -2.89
CA TRP A 19 1.20 7.39 -2.79
C TRP A 19 0.51 8.15 -3.90
N LEU A 20 -0.50 7.54 -4.56
CA LEU A 20 -1.30 8.15 -5.64
C LEU A 20 -2.71 8.44 -5.13
N GLY A 21 -2.96 9.71 -4.75
CA GLY A 21 -4.25 10.22 -4.29
C GLY A 21 -5.02 11.01 -5.34
N LEU A 22 -4.42 11.36 -6.50
CA LEU A 22 -5.08 12.16 -7.54
C LEU A 22 -6.12 11.39 -8.35
N ALA A 23 -6.18 10.06 -8.22
CA ALA A 23 -7.13 9.19 -8.93
C ALA A 23 -7.14 9.39 -10.46
N ASN A 24 -5.98 9.67 -11.04
CA ASN A 24 -5.85 10.04 -12.45
C ASN A 24 -4.72 9.24 -13.13
N SER A 25 -5.02 8.65 -14.31
CA SER A 25 -4.05 7.84 -15.05
C SER A 25 -2.87 8.64 -15.60
N TYR A 26 -3.09 9.92 -15.98
CA TYR A 26 -2.04 10.75 -16.53
C TYR A 26 -0.98 11.12 -15.49
N SER A 27 -1.42 11.46 -14.25
CA SER A 27 -0.48 11.69 -13.14
C SER A 27 0.22 10.38 -12.72
N ALA A 28 -0.50 9.25 -12.73
CA ALA A 28 0.08 7.94 -12.41
C ALA A 28 1.18 7.56 -13.41
N GLU A 29 0.97 7.79 -14.71
CA GLU A 29 1.96 7.56 -15.74
C GLU A 29 3.20 8.44 -15.56
N LEU A 30 3.00 9.75 -15.33
CA LEU A 30 4.09 10.70 -15.09
C LEU A 30 4.98 10.24 -13.92
N LEU A 31 4.35 9.80 -12.82
CA LEU A 31 5.06 9.37 -11.61
C LEU A 31 5.69 7.98 -11.74
N ALA A 32 5.14 7.11 -12.59
CA ALA A 32 5.74 5.81 -12.88
C ALA A 32 7.13 5.92 -13.54
N GLY A 33 7.39 7.02 -14.26
CA GLY A 33 8.69 7.36 -14.82
C GLY A 33 9.66 8.07 -13.89
N ALA A 34 9.25 8.42 -12.66
CA ALA A 34 10.05 9.23 -11.74
C ALA A 34 11.14 8.46 -10.99
N GLY A 35 11.15 7.12 -11.07
CA GLY A 35 12.19 6.27 -10.47
C GLY A 35 11.80 5.63 -9.13
N PHE A 36 10.54 5.73 -8.71
CA PHE A 36 10.04 4.97 -7.55
C PHE A 36 9.94 3.48 -7.88
N ASP A 37 10.30 2.62 -6.92
CA ASP A 37 10.19 1.17 -7.07
C ASP A 37 8.73 0.72 -7.11
N TRP A 38 7.85 1.42 -6.38
CA TRP A 38 6.43 1.12 -6.31
C TRP A 38 5.56 2.36 -6.17
N LEU A 39 4.31 2.25 -6.63
CA LEU A 39 3.29 3.29 -6.55
C LEU A 39 2.03 2.70 -5.93
N LEU A 40 1.48 3.35 -4.89
CA LEU A 40 0.23 2.90 -4.30
C LEU A 40 -0.96 3.66 -4.89
N ILE A 41 -1.86 2.93 -5.52
CA ILE A 41 -3.17 3.43 -5.96
C ILE A 41 -4.13 3.29 -4.79
N ASP A 42 -4.54 4.42 -4.23
CA ASP A 42 -5.34 4.45 -3.02
C ASP A 42 -6.83 4.39 -3.30
N GLY A 43 -7.49 3.30 -2.91
CA GLY A 43 -8.94 3.13 -3.00
C GLY A 43 -9.68 3.40 -1.68
N GLU A 44 -8.96 3.76 -0.61
CA GLU A 44 -9.55 4.03 0.70
C GLU A 44 -9.78 5.54 0.93
N HIS A 45 -8.74 6.35 0.81
CA HIS A 45 -8.79 7.79 1.10
C HIS A 45 -8.67 8.70 -0.14
N ALA A 46 -8.64 8.13 -1.34
CA ALA A 46 -8.70 8.86 -2.59
C ALA A 46 -9.96 8.51 -3.38
N PRO A 47 -10.43 9.37 -4.30
CA PRO A 47 -11.67 9.18 -5.03
C PRO A 47 -11.53 8.13 -6.15
N ASN A 48 -10.93 6.97 -5.82
CA ASN A 48 -10.75 5.86 -6.74
C ASN A 48 -11.93 4.86 -6.68
N ASN A 49 -12.21 4.28 -7.82
CA ASN A 49 -13.09 3.12 -7.98
C ASN A 49 -12.40 2.07 -8.88
N VAL A 50 -13.03 0.93 -9.13
CA VAL A 50 -12.44 -0.14 -9.96
C VAL A 50 -12.03 0.35 -11.36
N GLN A 51 -12.79 1.29 -11.94
CA GLN A 51 -12.50 1.85 -13.26
C GLN A 51 -11.25 2.75 -13.25
N THR A 52 -11.13 3.65 -12.28
CA THR A 52 -9.96 4.52 -12.17
C THR A 52 -8.71 3.74 -11.77
N VAL A 53 -8.84 2.70 -10.93
CA VAL A 53 -7.74 1.76 -10.65
C VAL A 53 -7.29 1.06 -11.93
N LEU A 54 -8.23 0.55 -12.75
CA LEU A 54 -7.89 -0.08 -14.03
C LEU A 54 -7.07 0.83 -14.93
N THR A 55 -7.49 2.09 -15.11
CA THR A 55 -6.78 3.03 -16.00
C THR A 55 -5.38 3.39 -15.47
N GLN A 56 -5.21 3.51 -14.16
CA GLN A 56 -3.90 3.73 -13.54
C GLN A 56 -3.00 2.49 -13.67
N LEU A 57 -3.52 1.28 -13.47
CA LEU A 57 -2.78 0.03 -13.72
C LEU A 57 -2.34 -0.10 -15.19
N GLN A 58 -3.13 0.41 -16.14
CA GLN A 58 -2.76 0.44 -17.55
C GLN A 58 -1.64 1.46 -17.83
N ALA A 59 -1.74 2.64 -17.22
CA ALA A 59 -0.78 3.72 -17.37
C ALA A 59 0.61 3.36 -16.78
N ILE A 60 0.64 2.68 -15.63
CA ILE A 60 1.88 2.26 -14.95
C ILE A 60 2.53 1.07 -15.67
N ALA A 61 1.76 0.20 -16.34
CA ALA A 61 2.24 -1.08 -16.87
C ALA A 61 3.48 -1.01 -17.78
N PRO A 62 3.75 0.05 -18.58
CA PRO A 62 4.96 0.16 -19.40
C PRO A 62 6.23 0.50 -18.61
N TYR A 63 6.11 0.91 -17.33
CA TYR A 63 7.19 1.42 -16.52
C TYR A 63 7.71 0.36 -15.53
N PRO A 64 8.93 0.52 -14.99
CA PRO A 64 9.48 -0.42 -14.00
C PRO A 64 8.81 -0.35 -12.63
N SER A 65 8.18 0.77 -12.26
CA SER A 65 7.46 0.93 -11.00
C SER A 65 6.35 -0.12 -10.85
N GLN A 66 6.25 -0.72 -9.67
CA GLN A 66 5.27 -1.78 -9.39
C GLN A 66 4.02 -1.19 -8.74
N PRO A 67 2.82 -1.39 -9.30
CA PRO A 67 1.59 -0.90 -8.69
C PRO A 67 1.19 -1.76 -7.49
N VAL A 68 0.90 -1.10 -6.38
CA VAL A 68 0.23 -1.64 -5.20
C VAL A 68 -1.16 -0.99 -5.12
N VAL A 69 -2.20 -1.75 -4.85
CA VAL A 69 -3.56 -1.21 -4.75
C VAL A 69 -4.07 -1.39 -3.33
N ARG A 70 -4.55 -0.31 -2.73
CA ARG A 70 -5.25 -0.37 -1.45
C ARG A 70 -6.76 -0.40 -1.72
N PRO A 71 -7.47 -1.49 -1.39
CA PRO A 71 -8.93 -1.50 -1.40
C PRO A 71 -9.47 -0.54 -0.34
N SER A 72 -10.75 -0.14 -0.44
CA SER A 72 -11.36 0.73 0.57
C SER A 72 -11.62 0.02 1.91
N TRP A 73 -11.66 -1.30 1.90
CA TRP A 73 -11.86 -2.15 3.07
C TRP A 73 -11.37 -3.58 2.81
N ASN A 74 -11.30 -4.38 3.87
CA ASN A 74 -11.07 -5.83 3.76
C ASN A 74 -12.37 -6.55 3.31
N ASP A 75 -12.80 -6.25 2.09
CA ASP A 75 -14.02 -6.77 1.48
C ASP A 75 -13.70 -7.75 0.35
N PRO A 76 -14.16 -9.01 0.40
CA PRO A 76 -13.82 -10.03 -0.59
C PRO A 76 -14.36 -9.72 -1.99
N VAL A 77 -15.47 -8.96 -2.10
CA VAL A 77 -16.03 -8.57 -3.39
C VAL A 77 -15.14 -7.54 -4.07
N GLN A 78 -14.74 -6.51 -3.34
CA GLN A 78 -13.84 -5.47 -3.85
C GLN A 78 -12.44 -6.04 -4.16
N ILE A 79 -11.89 -6.85 -3.27
CA ILE A 79 -10.59 -7.53 -3.48
C ILE A 79 -10.64 -8.32 -4.79
N LYS A 80 -11.67 -9.13 -5.02
CA LYS A 80 -11.86 -9.88 -6.27
C LYS A 80 -11.88 -8.96 -7.49
N GLN A 81 -12.63 -7.87 -7.46
CA GLN A 81 -12.72 -6.92 -8.58
C GLN A 81 -11.37 -6.27 -8.90
N LEU A 82 -10.63 -5.85 -7.86
CA LEU A 82 -9.30 -5.27 -8.03
C LEU A 82 -8.28 -6.27 -8.60
N LEU A 83 -8.33 -7.51 -8.15
CA LEU A 83 -7.50 -8.58 -8.71
C LEU A 83 -7.87 -8.87 -10.17
N ASP A 84 -9.16 -8.86 -10.53
CA ASP A 84 -9.61 -9.15 -11.89
C ASP A 84 -9.26 -8.05 -12.89
N VAL A 85 -9.20 -6.78 -12.46
CA VAL A 85 -8.65 -5.70 -13.32
C VAL A 85 -7.13 -5.69 -13.38
N GLY A 86 -6.44 -6.57 -12.63
CA GLY A 86 -5.02 -6.87 -12.83
C GLY A 86 -4.09 -6.38 -11.72
N ALA A 87 -4.60 -6.00 -10.54
CA ALA A 87 -3.76 -5.83 -9.37
C ALA A 87 -3.10 -7.17 -8.99
N GLN A 88 -1.83 -7.17 -8.66
CA GLN A 88 -1.10 -8.35 -8.17
C GLN A 88 -0.62 -8.15 -6.72
N THR A 89 -0.57 -6.92 -6.25
CA THR A 89 -0.20 -6.56 -4.90
C THR A 89 -1.30 -5.72 -4.28
N LEU A 90 -1.81 -6.17 -3.15
CA LEU A 90 -2.84 -5.45 -2.39
C LEU A 90 -2.30 -5.05 -1.02
N LEU A 91 -2.66 -3.84 -0.57
CA LEU A 91 -2.50 -3.37 0.79
C LEU A 91 -3.88 -3.32 1.45
N ILE A 92 -4.22 -4.31 2.26
CA ILE A 92 -5.54 -4.47 2.89
C ILE A 92 -5.57 -3.64 4.17
N PRO A 93 -6.42 -2.59 4.27
CA PRO A 93 -6.43 -1.69 5.41
C PRO A 93 -7.14 -2.26 6.64
N MET A 94 -6.95 -1.63 7.79
CA MET A 94 -7.69 -1.83 9.05
C MET A 94 -7.76 -3.27 9.53
N VAL A 95 -6.68 -4.03 9.39
CA VAL A 95 -6.61 -5.42 9.89
C VAL A 95 -6.30 -5.40 11.38
N GLN A 96 -7.23 -5.92 12.19
CA GLN A 96 -7.16 -5.87 13.65
C GLN A 96 -6.61 -7.15 14.29
N ASN A 97 -6.79 -8.29 13.60
CA ASN A 97 -6.49 -9.60 14.18
C ASN A 97 -6.18 -10.65 13.10
N ALA A 98 -5.77 -11.84 13.54
CA ALA A 98 -5.40 -12.94 12.65
C ALA A 98 -6.55 -13.46 11.80
N ASP A 99 -7.82 -13.39 12.26
CA ASP A 99 -8.96 -13.85 11.48
C ASP A 99 -9.23 -12.90 10.30
N GLU A 100 -9.17 -11.61 10.52
CA GLU A 100 -9.28 -10.61 9.44
C GLU A 100 -8.14 -10.73 8.45
N ALA A 101 -6.92 -10.98 8.93
CA ALA A 101 -5.77 -11.23 8.07
C ALA A 101 -5.96 -12.50 7.21
N ARG A 102 -6.44 -13.61 7.79
CA ARG A 102 -6.79 -14.84 7.07
C ARG A 102 -7.87 -14.61 6.02
N ASN A 103 -8.91 -13.84 6.37
CA ASN A 103 -9.99 -13.50 5.44
C ASN A 103 -9.46 -12.71 4.24
N GLY A 104 -8.60 -11.73 4.46
CA GLY A 104 -7.93 -10.97 3.40
C GLY A 104 -7.10 -11.87 2.48
N VAL A 105 -6.27 -12.75 3.04
CA VAL A 105 -5.50 -13.73 2.26
C VAL A 105 -6.41 -14.65 1.46
N ALA A 106 -7.46 -15.22 2.07
CA ALA A 106 -8.39 -16.12 1.40
C ALA A 106 -9.12 -15.44 0.23
N ALA A 107 -9.47 -14.15 0.36
CA ALA A 107 -10.09 -13.37 -0.70
C ALA A 107 -9.20 -13.18 -1.93
N THR A 108 -7.87 -13.30 -1.79
CA THR A 108 -6.93 -13.18 -2.91
C THR A 108 -6.66 -14.48 -3.65
N ARG A 109 -7.08 -15.62 -3.12
CA ARG A 109 -6.72 -16.95 -3.63
C ARG A 109 -7.91 -17.68 -4.23
N TYR A 110 -7.69 -18.33 -5.35
CA TYR A 110 -8.68 -19.24 -5.93
C TYR A 110 -8.86 -20.51 -5.09
N PRO A 111 -10.08 -21.11 -5.10
CA PRO A 111 -10.31 -22.41 -4.47
C PRO A 111 -9.35 -23.49 -4.99
N PRO A 112 -8.96 -24.47 -4.16
CA PRO A 112 -9.41 -24.68 -2.78
C PRO A 112 -8.62 -23.86 -1.73
N ALA A 113 -7.60 -23.11 -2.13
CA ALA A 113 -6.73 -22.36 -1.22
C ALA A 113 -7.37 -21.07 -0.67
N GLY A 114 -8.49 -20.62 -1.24
CA GLY A 114 -9.22 -19.43 -0.82
C GLY A 114 -10.62 -19.38 -1.41
N ILE A 115 -11.18 -18.16 -1.45
CA ILE A 115 -12.59 -17.90 -1.82
C ILE A 115 -12.74 -16.95 -3.02
N ARG A 116 -11.65 -16.58 -3.71
CA ARG A 116 -11.70 -15.73 -4.90
C ARG A 116 -12.56 -16.37 -5.97
N GLY A 117 -13.64 -15.70 -6.42
CA GLY A 117 -14.48 -16.19 -7.50
C GLY A 117 -13.73 -16.36 -8.81
N VAL A 118 -13.99 -17.46 -9.51
CA VAL A 118 -13.32 -17.79 -10.78
C VAL A 118 -14.00 -17.07 -11.95
N GLY A 119 -13.37 -16.03 -12.45
CA GLY A 119 -13.83 -15.23 -13.61
C GLY A 119 -12.72 -14.97 -14.62
N SER A 120 -11.67 -15.79 -14.62
CA SER A 120 -10.43 -15.54 -15.35
C SER A 120 -10.61 -15.31 -16.85
N ALA A 121 -11.57 -15.98 -17.50
CA ALA A 121 -11.83 -15.82 -18.94
C ALA A 121 -12.23 -14.39 -19.33
N LEU A 122 -12.91 -13.66 -18.44
CA LEU A 122 -13.33 -12.27 -18.64
C LEU A 122 -12.33 -11.25 -18.07
N ALA A 123 -11.43 -11.71 -17.20
CA ALA A 123 -10.57 -10.84 -16.41
C ALA A 123 -9.36 -10.32 -17.20
N ARG A 124 -9.07 -9.02 -17.07
CA ARG A 124 -7.81 -8.44 -17.56
C ARG A 124 -6.59 -9.11 -16.93
N ALA A 125 -6.70 -9.57 -15.69
CA ALA A 125 -5.62 -10.23 -14.96
C ALA A 125 -5.03 -11.43 -15.72
N SER A 126 -5.87 -12.24 -16.39
CA SER A 126 -5.44 -13.37 -17.23
C SER A 126 -5.06 -12.95 -18.67
N ARG A 127 -5.19 -11.65 -19.00
CA ARG A 127 -5.15 -11.16 -20.38
C ARG A 127 -6.17 -11.87 -21.27
N TRP A 128 -7.37 -12.09 -20.73
CA TRP A 128 -8.49 -12.81 -21.39
C TRP A 128 -8.04 -14.20 -21.84
N ASN A 129 -7.48 -14.96 -20.90
CA ASN A 129 -6.88 -16.30 -21.08
C ASN A 129 -5.66 -16.36 -22.04
N ARG A 130 -5.01 -15.20 -22.34
CA ARG A 130 -3.75 -15.22 -23.09
C ARG A 130 -2.53 -15.57 -22.22
N ILE A 131 -2.65 -15.51 -20.90
CA ILE A 131 -1.63 -16.04 -19.99
C ILE A 131 -1.90 -17.53 -19.79
N PRO A 132 -1.02 -18.41 -20.30
CA PRO A 132 -1.17 -19.85 -20.13
C PRO A 132 -1.21 -20.21 -18.64
N ASP A 133 -2.06 -21.16 -18.28
CA ASP A 133 -2.14 -21.72 -16.94
C ASP A 133 -2.35 -20.68 -15.81
N TYR A 134 -3.06 -19.58 -16.12
CA TYR A 134 -3.25 -18.45 -15.20
C TYR A 134 -3.80 -18.89 -13.84
N LEU A 135 -4.83 -19.75 -13.80
CA LEU A 135 -5.50 -20.14 -12.56
C LEU A 135 -4.56 -20.86 -11.58
N HIS A 136 -3.62 -21.66 -12.09
CA HIS A 136 -2.67 -22.38 -11.25
C HIS A 136 -1.49 -21.52 -10.78
N GLN A 137 -1.15 -20.46 -11.52
CA GLN A 137 -0.05 -19.56 -11.19
C GLN A 137 -0.50 -18.33 -10.35
N ALA A 138 -1.78 -17.98 -10.42
CA ALA A 138 -2.27 -16.70 -9.87
C ALA A 138 -2.06 -16.60 -8.35
N ASN A 139 -2.37 -17.67 -7.60
CA ASN A 139 -2.27 -17.64 -6.14
C ASN A 139 -0.85 -17.30 -5.65
N ASP A 140 0.18 -17.87 -6.30
CA ASP A 140 1.59 -17.64 -5.92
C ASP A 140 2.09 -16.26 -6.32
N ALA A 141 1.51 -15.68 -7.37
CA ALA A 141 1.87 -14.35 -7.86
C ALA A 141 1.25 -13.21 -7.05
N MET A 142 0.23 -13.47 -6.24
CA MET A 142 -0.38 -12.44 -5.39
C MET A 142 0.55 -12.09 -4.23
N CYS A 143 0.76 -10.78 -4.03
CA CYS A 143 1.42 -10.20 -2.88
C CYS A 143 0.36 -9.59 -1.97
N VAL A 144 0.28 -10.08 -0.74
CA VAL A 144 -0.70 -9.63 0.25
C VAL A 144 0.01 -8.90 1.36
N LEU A 145 -0.29 -7.60 1.47
CA LEU A 145 0.15 -6.74 2.54
C LEU A 145 -1.08 -6.41 3.39
N VAL A 146 -0.93 -6.44 4.72
CA VAL A 146 -1.99 -6.02 5.65
C VAL A 146 -1.56 -4.76 6.37
N GLN A 147 -2.48 -3.83 6.61
CA GLN A 147 -2.22 -2.59 7.32
C GLN A 147 -2.76 -2.66 8.74
N ILE A 148 -1.87 -2.39 9.70
CA ILE A 148 -2.17 -2.29 11.14
C ILE A 148 -2.05 -0.83 11.54
N GLU A 149 -3.04 -0.31 12.26
CA GLU A 149 -3.13 1.13 12.52
C GLU A 149 -3.93 1.50 13.77
N THR A 150 -4.08 0.52 14.68
CA THR A 150 -4.74 0.70 15.97
C THR A 150 -3.96 0.02 17.08
N ARG A 151 -4.20 0.39 18.34
CA ARG A 151 -3.63 -0.29 19.51
C ARG A 151 -4.04 -1.76 19.58
N GLU A 152 -5.26 -2.08 19.15
CA GLU A 152 -5.73 -3.46 19.06
C GLU A 152 -4.87 -4.27 18.07
N ALA A 153 -4.71 -3.77 16.84
CA ALA A 153 -3.89 -4.42 15.83
C ALA A 153 -2.43 -4.57 16.28
N MET A 154 -1.87 -3.55 16.93
CA MET A 154 -0.51 -3.60 17.49
C MET A 154 -0.38 -4.67 18.59
N SER A 155 -1.40 -4.84 19.43
CA SER A 155 -1.43 -5.89 20.46
C SER A 155 -1.53 -7.29 19.86
N ASN A 156 -2.20 -7.42 18.73
CA ASN A 156 -2.40 -8.66 17.99
C ASN A 156 -1.31 -8.95 16.95
N LEU A 157 -0.28 -8.10 16.84
CA LEU A 157 0.72 -8.18 15.79
C LEU A 157 1.34 -9.57 15.65
N ALA A 158 1.72 -10.20 16.77
CA ALA A 158 2.31 -11.54 16.75
C ALA A 158 1.38 -12.57 16.05
N SER A 159 0.10 -12.59 16.40
CA SER A 159 -0.87 -13.51 15.79
C SER A 159 -1.18 -13.19 14.33
N ILE A 160 -1.11 -11.91 13.94
CA ILE A 160 -1.22 -11.48 12.55
C ILE A 160 -0.01 -11.99 11.74
N LEU A 161 1.19 -11.89 12.31
CA LEU A 161 2.43 -12.33 11.66
C LEU A 161 2.49 -13.84 11.43
N ASP A 162 1.82 -14.63 12.27
CA ASP A 162 1.71 -16.09 12.13
C ASP A 162 0.78 -16.53 10.98
N VAL A 163 0.05 -15.60 10.36
CA VAL A 163 -0.86 -15.95 9.28
C VAL A 163 -0.09 -16.25 7.99
N ASP A 164 -0.29 -17.46 7.47
CA ASP A 164 0.27 -17.87 6.18
C ASP A 164 -0.32 -17.04 5.03
N GLY A 165 0.55 -16.66 4.10
CA GLY A 165 0.15 -15.94 2.88
C GLY A 165 0.22 -14.43 2.98
N ILE A 166 0.52 -13.86 4.15
CA ILE A 166 0.92 -12.46 4.29
C ILE A 166 2.38 -12.32 3.86
N ASP A 167 2.67 -11.41 2.93
CA ASP A 167 4.04 -11.09 2.48
C ASP A 167 4.65 -9.94 3.27
N GLY A 168 3.82 -9.02 3.80
CA GLY A 168 4.28 -7.88 4.60
C GLY A 168 3.18 -7.25 5.43
N VAL A 169 3.60 -6.43 6.39
CA VAL A 169 2.72 -5.65 7.27
C VAL A 169 3.09 -4.18 7.17
N PHE A 170 2.10 -3.35 6.87
CA PHE A 170 2.22 -1.91 6.78
C PHE A 170 1.69 -1.27 8.07
N ILE A 171 2.38 -0.27 8.57
CA ILE A 171 1.97 0.49 9.75
C ILE A 171 1.37 1.80 9.29
N GLY A 172 0.09 2.08 9.65
CA GLY A 172 -0.61 3.32 9.36
C GLY A 172 -0.37 4.36 10.45
N PRO A 173 0.60 5.32 10.31
CA PRO A 173 0.99 6.20 11.41
C PRO A 173 -0.06 7.24 11.78
N ALA A 174 -0.91 7.65 10.84
CA ALA A 174 -1.95 8.66 11.07
C ALA A 174 -3.05 8.11 12.01
N ASP A 175 -3.64 6.98 11.63
CA ASP A 175 -4.69 6.33 12.40
C ASP A 175 -4.15 5.77 13.72
N LEU A 176 -2.96 5.18 13.72
CA LEU A 176 -2.30 4.72 14.94
C LEU A 176 -2.11 5.87 15.94
N SER A 177 -1.64 7.04 15.48
CA SER A 177 -1.46 8.19 16.36
C SER A 177 -2.79 8.67 16.93
N ALA A 178 -3.84 8.67 16.13
CA ALA A 178 -5.18 9.07 16.56
C ALA A 178 -5.74 8.09 17.60
N ASP A 179 -5.64 6.78 17.36
CA ASP A 179 -6.11 5.75 18.28
C ASP A 179 -5.31 5.72 19.60
N MET A 180 -4.02 6.10 19.56
CA MET A 180 -3.20 6.28 20.75
C MET A 180 -3.50 7.57 21.53
N GLY A 181 -4.39 8.45 21.02
CA GLY A 181 -4.75 9.73 21.66
C GLY A 181 -3.88 10.91 21.22
N PHE A 182 -3.06 10.75 20.18
CA PHE A 182 -2.16 11.77 19.63
C PHE A 182 -2.54 12.19 18.21
N ALA A 183 -3.84 12.36 17.95
CA ALA A 183 -4.37 12.69 16.63
C ALA A 183 -3.61 13.86 15.97
N GLY A 184 -3.18 13.68 14.72
CA GLY A 184 -2.39 14.67 13.97
C GLY A 184 -0.93 14.81 14.41
N ASN A 185 -0.46 13.99 15.33
CA ASN A 185 0.94 14.00 15.80
C ASN A 185 1.57 12.60 15.73
N PRO A 186 1.76 12.03 14.54
CA PRO A 186 2.42 10.72 14.40
C PRO A 186 3.90 10.74 14.85
N GLN A 187 4.47 11.93 15.05
CA GLN A 187 5.84 12.07 15.55
C GLN A 187 5.95 12.06 17.10
N HIS A 188 4.82 11.90 17.81
CA HIS A 188 4.85 11.76 19.27
C HIS A 188 5.77 10.60 19.68
N PRO A 189 6.62 10.76 20.73
CA PRO A 189 7.61 9.74 21.12
C PRO A 189 7.03 8.36 21.35
N GLU A 190 5.85 8.24 21.96
CA GLU A 190 5.18 6.96 22.20
C GLU A 190 4.73 6.29 20.88
N VAL A 191 4.22 7.09 19.91
CA VAL A 191 3.85 6.59 18.60
C VAL A 191 5.09 6.10 17.84
N GLN A 192 6.17 6.88 17.90
CA GLN A 192 7.44 6.50 17.28
C GLN A 192 8.01 5.21 17.88
N ALA A 193 7.98 5.06 19.20
CA ALA A 193 8.42 3.85 19.87
C ALA A 193 7.59 2.62 19.46
N ALA A 194 6.26 2.78 19.31
CA ALA A 194 5.37 1.72 18.86
C ALA A 194 5.68 1.31 17.41
N ILE A 195 5.87 2.29 16.50
CA ILE A 195 6.22 2.06 15.09
C ILE A 195 7.57 1.33 14.98
N GLU A 196 8.62 1.82 15.65
CA GLU A 196 9.95 1.22 15.59
C GLU A 196 9.94 -0.22 16.11
N ASN A 197 9.23 -0.47 17.22
CA ASN A 197 9.09 -1.81 17.78
C ASN A 197 8.34 -2.75 16.80
N ALA A 198 7.27 -2.27 16.17
CA ALA A 198 6.54 -3.07 15.17
C ALA A 198 7.43 -3.41 13.96
N ILE A 199 8.22 -2.46 13.43
CA ILE A 199 9.16 -2.72 12.32
C ILE A 199 10.11 -3.88 12.67
N VAL A 200 10.69 -3.84 13.88
CA VAL A 200 11.61 -4.88 14.35
C VAL A 200 10.91 -6.24 14.48
N GLN A 201 9.71 -6.28 15.06
CA GLN A 201 8.94 -7.52 15.21
C GLN A 201 8.55 -8.11 13.86
N ILE A 202 8.03 -7.29 12.93
CA ILE A 202 7.64 -7.74 11.58
C ILE A 202 8.85 -8.31 10.85
N ARG A 203 10.00 -7.65 10.95
CA ARG A 203 11.23 -8.11 10.33
C ARG A 203 11.73 -9.41 10.93
N ALA A 204 11.69 -9.55 12.25
CA ALA A 204 12.10 -10.77 12.97
C ALA A 204 11.22 -11.98 12.61
N ALA A 205 9.93 -11.76 12.33
CA ALA A 205 9.00 -12.79 11.87
C ALA A 205 9.19 -13.17 10.37
N GLY A 206 10.19 -12.60 9.68
CA GLY A 206 10.46 -12.88 8.26
C GLY A 206 9.48 -12.23 7.29
N LYS A 207 8.62 -11.31 7.76
CA LYS A 207 7.71 -10.53 6.93
C LYS A 207 8.34 -9.18 6.56
N ALA A 208 7.80 -8.51 5.53
CA ALA A 208 8.26 -7.20 5.11
C ALA A 208 7.55 -6.09 5.91
N PRO A 209 8.26 -5.23 6.67
CA PRO A 209 7.66 -4.05 7.27
C PRO A 209 7.52 -2.92 6.25
N GLY A 210 6.40 -2.20 6.27
CA GLY A 210 6.16 -1.03 5.44
C GLY A 210 5.55 0.13 6.19
N ILE A 211 5.69 1.33 5.63
CA ILE A 211 5.15 2.57 6.20
C ILE A 211 5.10 3.69 5.16
N LEU A 212 4.18 4.65 5.33
CA LEU A 212 4.26 5.96 4.68
C LEU A 212 4.84 6.97 5.67
N MET A 213 5.96 7.59 5.30
CA MET A 213 6.61 8.61 6.11
C MET A 213 7.26 9.68 5.22
N ALA A 214 6.64 10.86 5.15
CA ALA A 214 7.12 11.97 4.35
C ALA A 214 8.30 12.73 5.01
N ASN A 215 8.52 12.55 6.31
CA ASN A 215 9.71 13.08 6.97
C ASN A 215 10.93 12.22 6.57
N GLU A 216 11.86 12.82 5.83
CA GLU A 216 13.01 12.14 5.26
C GLU A 216 13.91 11.48 6.32
N ALA A 217 14.14 12.13 7.46
CA ALA A 217 14.98 11.60 8.53
C ALA A 217 14.34 10.35 9.16
N LEU A 218 13.03 10.38 9.41
CA LEU A 218 12.29 9.23 9.93
C LEU A 218 12.20 8.11 8.90
N ALA A 219 11.96 8.42 7.63
CA ALA A 219 11.92 7.41 6.57
C ALA A 219 13.25 6.64 6.46
N LYS A 220 14.39 7.37 6.49
CA LYS A 220 15.73 6.77 6.51
C LYS A 220 15.96 5.90 7.75
N ARG A 221 15.55 6.40 8.94
CA ARG A 221 15.65 5.63 10.18
C ARG A 221 14.85 4.33 10.12
N TYR A 222 13.65 4.35 9.55
CA TYR A 222 12.85 3.12 9.42
C TYR A 222 13.48 2.12 8.46
N LEU A 223 14.11 2.59 7.37
CA LEU A 223 14.89 1.73 6.47
C LEU A 223 16.08 1.09 7.21
N GLU A 224 16.79 1.85 8.04
CA GLU A 224 17.89 1.35 8.88
C GLU A 224 17.41 0.31 9.91
N LEU A 225 16.19 0.45 10.43
CA LEU A 225 15.55 -0.53 11.33
C LEU A 225 15.05 -1.79 10.60
N GLY A 226 15.08 -1.80 9.27
CA GLY A 226 14.74 -2.95 8.44
C GLY A 226 13.38 -2.86 7.74
N ALA A 227 12.75 -1.68 7.64
CA ALA A 227 11.61 -1.48 6.78
C ALA A 227 11.96 -1.78 5.32
N LEU A 228 11.08 -2.48 4.60
CA LEU A 228 11.34 -2.96 3.24
C LEU A 228 10.50 -2.27 2.17
N PHE A 229 9.40 -1.62 2.52
CA PHE A 229 8.63 -0.83 1.57
C PHE A 229 8.15 0.46 2.21
N VAL A 230 8.84 1.55 1.87
CA VAL A 230 8.62 2.87 2.46
C VAL A 230 8.11 3.83 1.39
N ALA A 231 6.88 4.35 1.57
CA ALA A 231 6.41 5.47 0.78
C ALA A 231 6.91 6.77 1.41
N VAL A 232 7.52 7.62 0.58
CA VAL A 232 8.19 8.84 1.06
C VAL A 232 7.42 10.13 0.73
N GLY A 233 6.20 10.01 0.21
CA GLY A 233 5.36 11.16 -0.11
C GLY A 233 4.05 10.75 -0.76
N VAL A 234 3.25 11.78 -1.06
CA VAL A 234 1.93 11.69 -1.70
C VAL A 234 1.87 12.67 -2.87
N ASP A 235 1.35 12.24 -4.01
CA ASP A 235 1.27 13.06 -5.24
C ASP A 235 0.47 14.36 -5.03
N THR A 236 -0.64 14.29 -4.30
CA THR A 236 -1.45 15.47 -3.95
C THR A 236 -0.66 16.49 -3.16
N THR A 237 0.14 16.05 -2.19
CA THR A 237 0.97 16.92 -1.38
C THR A 237 2.10 17.55 -2.20
N LEU A 238 2.75 16.75 -3.05
CA LEU A 238 3.80 17.26 -3.95
C LEU A 238 3.26 18.35 -4.87
N LEU A 239 2.09 18.13 -5.48
CA LEU A 239 1.46 19.10 -6.36
C LEU A 239 1.03 20.35 -5.60
N ALA A 240 0.33 20.20 -4.48
CA ALA A 240 -0.17 21.31 -3.69
C ALA A 240 0.98 22.18 -3.16
N ARG A 241 1.97 21.58 -2.50
CA ARG A 241 3.10 22.33 -1.92
C ARG A 241 3.99 22.94 -3.00
N GLY A 242 4.22 22.22 -4.11
CA GLY A 242 4.97 22.74 -5.25
C GLY A 242 4.30 23.96 -5.88
N ALA A 243 2.98 23.92 -6.08
CA ALA A 243 2.20 25.04 -6.61
C ALA A 243 2.20 26.23 -5.66
N GLU A 244 2.00 26.01 -4.35
CA GLU A 244 2.07 27.07 -3.33
C GLU A 244 3.45 27.72 -3.27
N ALA A 245 4.51 26.94 -3.28
CA ALA A 245 5.88 27.46 -3.26
C ALA A 245 6.19 28.27 -4.53
N LEU A 246 5.65 27.87 -5.68
CA LEU A 246 5.79 28.62 -6.92
C LEU A 246 5.02 29.94 -6.84
N ALA A 247 3.77 29.93 -6.41
CA ALA A 247 2.92 31.13 -6.27
C ALA A 247 3.54 32.16 -5.31
N ALA A 248 4.07 31.70 -4.18
CA ALA A 248 4.71 32.57 -3.18
C ALA A 248 5.91 33.35 -3.74
N ARG A 249 6.69 32.74 -4.66
CA ARG A 249 7.83 33.41 -5.33
C ARG A 249 7.41 34.60 -6.20
N PHE A 250 6.14 34.66 -6.61
CA PHE A 250 5.56 35.76 -7.39
C PHE A 250 4.66 36.67 -6.57
N GLY A 251 4.74 36.62 -5.23
CA GLY A 251 4.00 37.49 -4.32
C GLY A 251 2.50 37.16 -4.18
N ALA A 252 2.09 35.93 -4.59
CA ALA A 252 0.72 35.50 -4.34
C ALA A 252 0.56 35.10 -2.87
N GLU A 253 -0.33 35.78 -2.14
CA GLU A 253 -0.61 35.46 -0.75
C GLU A 253 -1.42 34.16 -0.62
N LYS A 254 -1.10 33.37 0.42
CA LYS A 254 -1.87 32.20 0.80
C LYS A 254 -3.28 32.61 1.22
N LYS A 255 -4.29 32.31 0.40
CA LYS A 255 -5.70 32.68 0.68
C LYS A 255 -6.40 31.70 1.66
N LEU A 256 -5.76 30.62 2.04
CA LEU A 256 -6.27 29.65 3.00
C LEU A 256 -5.31 29.56 4.19
N SER A 257 -5.64 30.24 5.29
CA SER A 257 -4.95 30.06 6.56
C SER A 257 -5.46 28.79 7.23
N GLY A 258 -4.55 27.88 7.58
CA GLY A 258 -4.80 26.85 8.59
C GLY A 258 -5.15 25.46 8.08
N ALA A 259 -4.19 24.80 7.43
CA ALA A 259 -4.10 23.37 7.49
C ALA A 259 -2.62 23.00 7.59
N SER A 260 -2.14 22.73 8.79
CA SER A 260 -0.92 21.92 8.96
C SER A 260 -1.22 20.55 8.40
N GLY A 261 -0.58 20.20 7.30
CA GLY A 261 -0.78 18.90 6.66
C GLY A 261 -0.38 17.77 7.60
N VAL A 262 -1.26 16.79 7.73
CA VAL A 262 -1.07 15.56 8.52
C VAL A 262 -0.23 14.51 7.76
N TYR A 263 0.19 14.81 6.53
CA TYR A 263 1.00 13.88 5.70
C TYR A 263 2.34 14.48 5.31
#